data_ce7ba973a9c45f5429056f3ce26a538a
#
_entry.id   ce7ba973a9c45f5429056f3ce26a538a
#
_cell.length_a   1.000
_cell.length_b   1.000
_cell.length_c   1.000
_cell.angle_alpha   90.00
_cell.angle_beta   90.00
_cell.angle_gamma   90.00
#
_symmetry.space_group_name_H-M   'P 1'
#
loop_
_entity.id
_entity.type
_entity.pdbx_description
1 polymer ?
#
loop_
_entity_poly.entity_id
_entity_poly.type
_entity_poly.pdbx_seq_one_letter_code
_entity_poly.pdbx_strand_id
1 'polypeptide(L)'
;MKIGQFASKHQTSIDTIRHYMSLGLLIPQKASAQYDFDDTCSNDFNEIMELKNIGFTLNEIQQLILYRRIGKLTEYDQRITYTSFFEKKNRQIVQEIHRLSEMKLNLDKAIEVMKAKLDSDSTIHGETIGLPLSSLNLFACPLCHEPFEITEGNILNGTLINATLTCPCSYQLTIKEGIVYTPNLISRSNETVQTSDLKQYSENYIDEYINTTDVSYLKKLLEGLNWSSRHISPETLKYMVALELGSGHGFFIRHVLDQFPEGSTYIAVDHNPIKSLWLKKIIERSHPKANILFLCADFTQLPLKPNTVDVLLDISGSSNYSFEHSDFLLDHIDPILKRNARLHAYYILFENFASTSKIPLSLRDGFRLQQIKAHLKALDYECLNDFTTAPVEKGGPLEDYFVDGEQVKTYLYNGVKVTKPLG
;
A
#
# COMPACT_ATOMS: atom_id res chain seq x y z
N MET A 1 9.62 -53.55 19.79
CA MET A 1 9.63 -53.15 18.33
C MET A 1 10.54 -51.96 18.08
N LYS A 2 11.06 -51.78 16.85
CA LYS A 2 11.93 -50.66 16.51
C LYS A 2 11.14 -49.34 16.39
N ILE A 3 11.82 -48.20 16.54
CA ILE A 3 11.20 -46.87 16.52
C ILE A 3 10.32 -46.58 15.29
N GLY A 4 10.70 -47.00 14.10
CA GLY A 4 9.91 -46.81 12.88
C GLY A 4 8.62 -47.63 12.88
N GLN A 5 8.65 -48.86 13.40
CA GLN A 5 7.48 -49.72 13.57
C GLN A 5 6.54 -49.14 14.62
N PHE A 6 7.08 -48.61 15.72
CA PHE A 6 6.31 -47.94 16.77
C PHE A 6 5.65 -46.67 16.26
N ALA A 7 6.36 -45.85 15.53
CA ALA A 7 5.79 -44.64 14.90
C ALA A 7 4.67 -44.97 13.92
N SER A 8 4.87 -45.99 13.07
CA SER A 8 3.80 -46.45 12.16
C SER A 8 2.57 -47.02 12.89
N LYS A 9 2.78 -47.83 13.94
CA LYS A 9 1.68 -48.40 14.77
C LYS A 9 0.82 -47.27 15.36
N HIS A 10 1.42 -46.20 15.82
CA HIS A 10 0.76 -45.06 16.47
C HIS A 10 0.47 -43.88 15.53
N GLN A 11 0.62 -44.05 14.22
CA GLN A 11 0.34 -43.04 13.20
C GLN A 11 1.00 -41.68 13.49
N THR A 12 2.26 -41.71 13.90
CA THR A 12 3.03 -40.52 14.28
C THR A 12 4.42 -40.50 13.61
N SER A 13 5.14 -39.36 13.69
CA SER A 13 6.48 -39.24 13.15
C SER A 13 7.54 -39.82 14.10
N ILE A 14 8.65 -40.30 13.54
CA ILE A 14 9.82 -40.71 14.33
C ILE A 14 10.35 -39.55 15.18
N ASP A 15 10.28 -38.31 14.67
CA ASP A 15 10.74 -37.13 15.39
C ASP A 15 9.86 -36.82 16.59
N THR A 16 8.54 -37.02 16.48
CA THR A 16 7.63 -36.93 17.64
C THR A 16 8.01 -37.95 18.72
N ILE A 17 8.30 -39.20 18.34
CA ILE A 17 8.74 -40.22 19.29
C ILE A 17 10.05 -39.81 19.96
N ARG A 18 11.03 -39.35 19.18
CA ARG A 18 12.31 -38.86 19.73
C ARG A 18 12.10 -37.68 20.70
N HIS A 19 11.22 -36.77 20.36
CA HIS A 19 10.86 -35.66 21.22
C HIS A 19 10.23 -36.14 22.54
N TYR A 20 9.31 -37.10 22.51
CA TYR A 20 8.73 -37.67 23.73
C TYR A 20 9.77 -38.41 24.56
N MET A 21 10.72 -39.08 23.91
CA MET A 21 11.84 -39.69 24.62
C MET A 21 12.73 -38.63 25.28
N SER A 22 13.05 -37.53 24.60
CA SER A 22 13.87 -36.45 25.17
C SER A 22 13.20 -35.78 26.38
N LEU A 23 11.87 -35.73 26.42
CA LEU A 23 11.09 -35.25 27.57
C LEU A 23 10.91 -36.32 28.68
N GLY A 24 11.41 -37.56 28.49
CA GLY A 24 11.21 -38.63 29.44
C GLY A 24 9.75 -39.17 29.51
N LEU A 25 8.93 -38.78 28.54
CA LEU A 25 7.54 -39.27 28.42
C LEU A 25 7.51 -40.73 27.99
N LEU A 26 8.37 -41.12 27.05
CA LEU A 26 8.59 -42.49 26.62
C LEU A 26 10.00 -42.96 27.04
N ILE A 27 10.08 -44.11 27.69
CA ILE A 27 11.35 -44.70 28.17
C ILE A 27 11.49 -46.13 27.60
N PRO A 28 11.84 -46.27 26.32
CA PRO A 28 12.04 -47.58 25.73
C PRO A 28 13.32 -48.22 26.30
N GLN A 29 13.34 -49.53 26.32
CA GLN A 29 14.54 -50.29 26.71
C GLN A 29 15.62 -50.13 25.66
N LYS A 30 16.88 -49.98 26.10
CA LYS A 30 18.04 -49.92 25.20
C LYS A 30 18.68 -51.29 25.12
N ALA A 31 18.50 -52.00 24.00
CA ALA A 31 19.14 -53.23 23.70
C ALA A 31 20.30 -53.01 22.71
N SER A 32 21.53 -53.05 23.22
CA SER A 32 22.74 -52.72 22.42
C SER A 32 22.74 -51.29 21.86
N ALA A 33 22.71 -51.13 20.54
CA ALA A 33 22.69 -49.83 19.86
C ALA A 33 21.27 -49.37 19.48
N GLN A 34 20.25 -50.12 19.75
CA GLN A 34 18.84 -49.82 19.33
C GLN A 34 17.91 -49.71 20.51
N TYR A 35 16.87 -48.91 20.36
CA TYR A 35 15.76 -48.84 21.32
C TYR A 35 14.70 -49.85 20.95
N ASP A 36 14.20 -50.55 21.98
CA ASP A 36 13.09 -51.51 21.88
C ASP A 36 11.86 -50.98 22.62
N PHE A 37 10.79 -50.76 21.86
CA PHE A 37 9.51 -50.24 22.34
C PHE A 37 8.58 -51.42 22.63
N ASP A 38 8.18 -51.56 23.87
CA ASP A 38 7.29 -52.58 24.38
C ASP A 38 5.84 -52.10 24.53
N ASP A 39 5.00 -52.94 25.12
CA ASP A 39 3.58 -52.57 25.38
C ASP A 39 3.47 -51.45 26.42
N THR A 40 4.42 -51.33 27.33
CA THR A 40 4.47 -50.24 28.31
C THR A 40 4.62 -48.89 27.58
N CYS A 41 5.54 -48.82 26.61
CA CYS A 41 5.70 -47.65 25.78
C CYS A 41 4.42 -47.32 24.97
N SER A 42 3.68 -48.37 24.51
CA SER A 42 2.42 -48.17 23.79
C SER A 42 1.33 -47.59 24.70
N ASN A 43 1.24 -48.08 25.94
CA ASN A 43 0.32 -47.54 26.93
C ASN A 43 0.66 -46.11 27.33
N ASP A 44 1.92 -45.81 27.57
CA ASP A 44 2.39 -44.48 27.86
C ASP A 44 2.08 -43.51 26.70
N PHE A 45 2.29 -43.96 25.44
CA PHE A 45 1.97 -43.12 24.27
C PHE A 45 0.46 -42.83 24.18
N ASN A 46 -0.39 -43.83 24.37
CA ASN A 46 -1.84 -43.65 24.35
C ASN A 46 -2.29 -42.68 25.46
N GLU A 47 -1.78 -42.83 26.70
CA GLU A 47 -2.05 -41.91 27.80
C GLU A 47 -1.62 -40.47 27.46
N ILE A 48 -0.44 -40.26 26.85
CA ILE A 48 0.01 -38.95 26.39
C ILE A 48 -0.99 -38.36 25.39
N MET A 49 -1.50 -39.17 24.45
CA MET A 49 -2.46 -38.69 23.46
C MET A 49 -3.83 -38.37 24.08
N GLU A 50 -4.31 -39.16 25.01
CA GLU A 50 -5.54 -38.90 25.77
C GLU A 50 -5.43 -37.56 26.53
N LEU A 51 -4.34 -37.36 27.29
CA LEU A 51 -4.12 -36.15 28.05
C LEU A 51 -4.00 -34.91 27.13
N LYS A 52 -3.33 -35.05 25.97
CA LYS A 52 -3.29 -33.98 24.95
C LYS A 52 -4.68 -33.61 24.43
N ASN A 53 -5.51 -34.60 24.13
CA ASN A 53 -6.87 -34.39 23.61
C ASN A 53 -7.79 -33.65 24.58
N ILE A 54 -7.55 -33.76 25.88
CA ILE A 54 -8.29 -33.00 26.91
C ILE A 54 -7.55 -31.69 27.30
N GLY A 55 -6.55 -31.29 26.52
CA GLY A 55 -5.95 -29.94 26.60
C GLY A 55 -4.72 -29.83 27.49
N PHE A 56 -4.13 -30.89 27.99
CA PHE A 56 -2.86 -30.81 28.71
C PHE A 56 -1.70 -30.51 27.78
N THR A 57 -0.82 -29.62 28.20
CA THR A 57 0.46 -29.36 27.53
C THR A 57 1.47 -30.47 27.80
N LEU A 58 2.49 -30.62 26.95
CA LEU A 58 3.52 -31.65 27.15
C LEU A 58 4.24 -31.50 28.50
N ASN A 59 4.41 -30.30 29.01
CA ASN A 59 5.02 -30.05 30.33
C ASN A 59 4.10 -30.56 31.47
N GLU A 60 2.80 -30.33 31.38
CA GLU A 60 1.84 -30.82 32.37
C GLU A 60 1.75 -32.35 32.33
N ILE A 61 1.76 -32.96 31.13
CA ILE A 61 1.79 -34.40 30.93
C ILE A 61 3.08 -34.99 31.53
N GLN A 62 4.22 -34.34 31.30
CA GLN A 62 5.49 -34.76 31.88
C GLN A 62 5.41 -34.77 33.41
N GLN A 63 4.87 -33.74 34.03
CA GLN A 63 4.69 -33.70 35.48
C GLN A 63 3.81 -34.86 36.00
N LEU A 64 2.68 -35.14 35.35
CA LEU A 64 1.80 -36.25 35.70
C LEU A 64 2.52 -37.60 35.58
N ILE A 65 3.21 -37.88 34.50
CA ILE A 65 3.90 -39.12 34.24
C ILE A 65 5.08 -39.29 35.24
N LEU A 66 5.87 -38.22 35.47
CA LEU A 66 6.96 -38.26 36.43
C LEU A 66 6.44 -38.51 37.87
N TYR A 67 5.33 -37.83 38.24
CA TYR A 67 4.71 -38.03 39.53
C TYR A 67 4.30 -39.51 39.73
N ARG A 68 3.68 -40.16 38.71
CA ARG A 68 3.34 -41.58 38.76
C ARG A 68 4.58 -42.47 38.88
N ARG A 69 5.61 -42.23 38.07
CA ARG A 69 6.78 -43.10 37.97
C ARG A 69 7.73 -42.99 39.16
N ILE A 70 7.92 -41.79 39.68
CA ILE A 70 8.83 -41.53 40.80
C ILE A 70 8.13 -41.61 42.13
N GLY A 71 6.91 -41.09 42.22
CA GLY A 71 6.14 -41.03 43.48
C GLY A 71 5.82 -42.38 44.05
N LYS A 72 5.55 -43.42 43.19
CA LYS A 72 5.16 -44.78 43.56
C LYS A 72 4.14 -44.81 44.71
N LEU A 73 3.20 -43.89 44.66
CA LEU A 73 2.11 -43.79 45.64
C LEU A 73 1.11 -44.89 45.51
N THR A 74 0.28 -45.08 46.53
CA THR A 74 -0.88 -45.97 46.44
C THR A 74 -1.82 -45.53 45.33
N GLU A 75 -2.61 -46.44 44.77
CA GLU A 75 -3.61 -46.07 43.75
C GLU A 75 -4.56 -44.96 44.22
N TYR A 76 -4.88 -44.95 45.51
CA TYR A 76 -5.73 -43.95 46.14
C TYR A 76 -5.08 -42.57 46.07
N ASP A 77 -3.80 -42.44 46.47
CA ASP A 77 -3.05 -41.18 46.47
C ASP A 77 -2.82 -40.68 45.05
N GLN A 78 -2.56 -41.58 44.11
CA GLN A 78 -2.46 -41.21 42.68
C GLN A 78 -3.75 -40.62 42.15
N ARG A 79 -4.92 -41.22 42.49
CA ARG A 79 -6.22 -40.70 42.05
C ARG A 79 -6.49 -39.31 42.63
N ILE A 80 -6.22 -39.08 43.91
CA ILE A 80 -6.36 -37.75 44.53
C ILE A 80 -5.53 -36.71 43.76
N THR A 81 -4.26 -37.01 43.51
CA THR A 81 -3.36 -36.09 42.84
C THR A 81 -3.80 -35.83 41.40
N TYR A 82 -4.13 -36.87 40.64
CA TYR A 82 -4.63 -36.70 39.26
C TYR A 82 -5.92 -35.89 39.23
N THR A 83 -6.86 -36.15 40.12
CA THR A 83 -8.10 -35.36 40.22
C THR A 83 -7.77 -33.89 40.41
N SER A 84 -6.81 -33.54 41.28
CA SER A 84 -6.37 -32.16 41.47
C SER A 84 -5.79 -31.52 40.20
N PHE A 85 -4.99 -32.25 39.42
CA PHE A 85 -4.45 -31.76 38.13
C PHE A 85 -5.58 -31.56 37.12
N PHE A 86 -6.53 -32.48 37.02
CA PHE A 86 -7.67 -32.38 36.09
C PHE A 86 -8.60 -31.21 36.46
N GLU A 87 -8.89 -31.05 37.77
CA GLU A 87 -9.68 -29.89 38.23
C GLU A 87 -8.99 -28.55 37.96
N LYS A 88 -7.68 -28.50 38.19
CA LYS A 88 -6.88 -27.30 37.83
C LYS A 88 -6.98 -27.00 36.36
N LYS A 89 -6.82 -28.01 35.50
CA LYS A 89 -6.95 -27.88 34.04
C LYS A 89 -8.33 -27.41 33.64
N ASN A 90 -9.39 -28.02 34.21
CA ASN A 90 -10.76 -27.61 33.97
C ASN A 90 -10.99 -26.14 34.33
N ARG A 91 -10.50 -25.68 35.48
CA ARG A 91 -10.59 -24.26 35.86
C ARG A 91 -9.88 -23.35 34.84
N GLN A 92 -8.71 -23.72 34.33
CA GLN A 92 -8.01 -22.97 33.32
C GLN A 92 -8.81 -22.87 32.00
N ILE A 93 -9.40 -23.98 31.55
CA ILE A 93 -10.23 -24.02 30.34
C ILE A 93 -11.48 -23.14 30.53
N VAL A 94 -12.16 -23.20 31.67
CA VAL A 94 -13.32 -22.35 31.98
C VAL A 94 -12.94 -20.86 31.95
N GLN A 95 -11.80 -20.51 32.54
CA GLN A 95 -11.29 -19.13 32.49
C GLN A 95 -11.00 -18.66 31.06
N GLU A 96 -10.41 -19.54 30.24
CA GLU A 96 -10.12 -19.20 28.83
C GLU A 96 -11.41 -19.07 27.98
N ILE A 97 -12.41 -19.96 28.22
CA ILE A 97 -13.72 -19.80 27.57
C ILE A 97 -14.37 -18.48 27.96
N HIS A 98 -14.31 -18.07 29.21
CA HIS A 98 -14.85 -16.79 29.67
C HIS A 98 -14.13 -15.62 28.99
N ARG A 99 -12.81 -15.63 28.97
CA ARG A 99 -11.98 -14.61 28.29
C ARG A 99 -12.30 -14.50 26.80
N LEU A 100 -12.40 -15.63 26.10
CA LEU A 100 -12.73 -15.64 24.66
C LEU A 100 -14.18 -15.15 24.41
N SER A 101 -15.10 -15.47 25.31
CA SER A 101 -16.49 -15.00 25.22
C SER A 101 -16.60 -13.48 25.38
N GLU A 102 -15.85 -12.89 26.31
CA GLU A 102 -15.75 -11.42 26.47
C GLU A 102 -15.14 -10.76 25.23
N MET A 103 -14.05 -11.32 24.69
CA MET A 103 -13.43 -10.83 23.46
C MET A 103 -14.41 -10.86 22.29
N LYS A 104 -15.16 -11.97 22.14
CA LYS A 104 -16.18 -12.09 21.10
C LYS A 104 -17.26 -11.03 21.25
N LEU A 105 -17.77 -10.81 22.45
CA LEU A 105 -18.79 -9.79 22.71
C LEU A 105 -18.29 -8.38 22.35
N ASN A 106 -17.04 -8.06 22.67
CA ASN A 106 -16.45 -6.77 22.33
C ASN A 106 -16.28 -6.61 20.82
N LEU A 107 -15.88 -7.69 20.12
CA LEU A 107 -15.77 -7.70 18.66
C LEU A 107 -17.14 -7.51 17.99
N ASP A 108 -18.18 -8.22 18.47
CA ASP A 108 -19.55 -8.07 17.96
C ASP A 108 -20.04 -6.62 18.09
N LYS A 109 -19.82 -5.98 19.25
CA LYS A 109 -20.14 -4.56 19.45
C LYS A 109 -19.39 -3.64 18.49
N ALA A 110 -18.09 -3.89 18.27
CA ALA A 110 -17.30 -3.10 17.33
C ALA A 110 -17.84 -3.23 15.90
N ILE A 111 -18.22 -4.44 15.48
CA ILE A 111 -18.84 -4.69 14.17
C ILE A 111 -20.17 -3.93 14.03
N GLU A 112 -21.03 -3.96 15.04
CA GLU A 112 -22.30 -3.22 15.01
C GLU A 112 -22.10 -1.70 14.87
N VAL A 113 -21.14 -1.14 15.62
CA VAL A 113 -20.79 0.30 15.50
C VAL A 113 -20.28 0.63 14.09
N MET A 114 -19.45 -0.22 13.51
CA MET A 114 -18.97 -0.01 12.14
C MET A 114 -20.08 -0.09 11.11
N LYS A 115 -20.99 -1.09 11.23
CA LYS A 115 -22.15 -1.21 10.34
C LYS A 115 -23.09 -0.02 10.43
N ALA A 116 -23.41 0.45 11.64
CA ALA A 116 -24.25 1.63 11.83
C ALA A 116 -23.65 2.89 11.20
N LYS A 117 -22.33 3.06 11.24
CA LYS A 117 -21.63 4.13 10.52
C LYS A 117 -21.76 3.98 9.00
N LEU A 118 -21.55 2.77 8.47
CA LEU A 118 -21.71 2.51 7.03
C LEU A 118 -23.12 2.85 6.53
N ASP A 119 -24.16 2.50 7.30
CA ASP A 119 -25.54 2.81 6.95
C ASP A 119 -25.80 4.33 6.96
N SER A 120 -25.22 5.08 7.90
CA SER A 120 -25.29 6.55 7.91
C SER A 120 -24.56 7.19 6.74
N ASP A 121 -23.39 6.64 6.39
CA ASP A 121 -22.55 7.17 5.31
C ASP A 121 -23.07 6.78 3.92
N SER A 122 -23.88 5.72 3.79
CA SER A 122 -24.49 5.30 2.52
C SER A 122 -25.45 6.34 1.92
N THR A 123 -25.93 7.28 2.73
CA THR A 123 -26.76 8.43 2.28
C THR A 123 -25.93 9.63 1.82
N ILE A 124 -24.62 9.61 2.03
CA ILE A 124 -23.72 10.68 1.58
C ILE A 124 -23.39 10.43 0.11
N HIS A 125 -24.26 10.87 -0.79
CA HIS A 125 -23.90 11.02 -2.20
C HIS A 125 -22.95 12.21 -2.30
N GLY A 126 -21.64 11.95 -2.55
CA GLY A 126 -20.69 13.01 -2.84
C GLY A 126 -21.16 13.85 -4.04
N GLU A 127 -20.85 15.14 -4.03
CA GLU A 127 -21.09 15.97 -5.21
C GLU A 127 -20.23 15.45 -6.38
N THR A 128 -20.84 15.32 -7.56
CA THR A 128 -20.12 14.91 -8.75
C THR A 128 -19.06 15.95 -9.11
N ILE A 129 -17.80 15.56 -9.06
CA ILE A 129 -16.68 16.42 -9.46
C ILE A 129 -16.62 16.45 -10.99
N GLY A 130 -16.69 17.65 -11.56
CA GLY A 130 -16.51 17.91 -12.99
C GLY A 130 -15.44 18.97 -13.22
N LEU A 131 -15.21 19.35 -14.48
CA LEU A 131 -14.33 20.48 -14.80
C LEU A 131 -15.11 21.80 -14.63
N PRO A 132 -14.80 22.64 -13.63
CA PRO A 132 -15.45 23.93 -13.46
C PRO A 132 -15.15 24.84 -14.65
N LEU A 133 -16.15 25.61 -15.10
CA LEU A 133 -15.98 26.59 -16.19
C LEU A 133 -14.89 27.61 -15.87
N SER A 134 -14.74 28.00 -14.60
CA SER A 134 -13.66 28.87 -14.13
C SER A 134 -12.27 28.31 -14.32
N SER A 135 -12.12 26.98 -14.39
CA SER A 135 -10.84 26.30 -14.58
C SER A 135 -10.43 26.14 -16.05
N LEU A 136 -11.31 26.46 -17.01
CA LEU A 136 -10.96 26.40 -18.43
C LEU A 136 -9.80 27.34 -18.78
N ASN A 137 -9.64 28.43 -18.06
CA ASN A 137 -8.52 29.35 -18.22
C ASN A 137 -7.15 28.75 -17.91
N LEU A 138 -7.07 27.58 -17.24
CA LEU A 138 -5.84 26.86 -16.97
C LEU A 138 -5.36 26.05 -18.18
N PHE A 139 -6.27 25.78 -19.14
CA PHE A 139 -6.00 24.89 -20.27
C PHE A 139 -5.56 25.67 -21.52
N ALA A 140 -4.62 25.08 -22.26
CA ALA A 140 -4.22 25.49 -23.59
C ALA A 140 -3.82 24.27 -24.41
N CYS A 141 -3.94 24.40 -25.73
CA CYS A 141 -3.55 23.34 -26.66
C CYS A 141 -2.06 23.03 -26.55
N PRO A 142 -1.65 21.77 -26.37
CA PRO A 142 -0.22 21.44 -26.27
C PRO A 142 0.53 21.61 -27.60
N LEU A 143 -0.17 21.77 -28.74
CA LEU A 143 0.43 21.90 -30.06
C LEU A 143 0.62 23.36 -30.51
N CYS A 144 -0.37 24.24 -30.25
CA CYS A 144 -0.35 25.63 -30.72
C CYS A 144 -0.53 26.67 -29.62
N HIS A 145 -0.72 26.24 -28.38
CA HIS A 145 -0.89 27.06 -27.18
C HIS A 145 -2.14 27.95 -27.17
N GLU A 146 -3.03 27.81 -28.14
CA GLU A 146 -4.30 28.53 -28.18
C GLU A 146 -5.32 27.96 -27.16
N PRO A 147 -6.26 28.79 -26.69
CA PRO A 147 -7.29 28.33 -25.75
C PRO A 147 -8.27 27.36 -26.43
N PHE A 148 -8.95 26.59 -25.60
CA PHE A 148 -10.02 25.68 -26.04
C PHE A 148 -11.37 26.37 -26.01
N GLU A 149 -12.23 26.04 -26.98
CA GLU A 149 -13.65 26.38 -27.00
C GLU A 149 -14.50 25.15 -26.71
N ILE A 150 -15.62 25.34 -26.00
CA ILE A 150 -16.60 24.29 -25.75
C ILE A 150 -17.43 24.14 -27.04
N THR A 151 -17.30 23.01 -27.72
CA THR A 151 -18.06 22.74 -28.96
C THR A 151 -19.32 21.92 -28.67
N GLU A 152 -19.25 21.03 -27.69
CA GLU A 152 -20.39 20.24 -27.22
C GLU A 152 -20.28 20.04 -25.70
N GLY A 153 -21.42 19.93 -24.99
CA GLY A 153 -21.35 19.56 -23.59
C GLY A 153 -22.55 19.91 -22.75
N ASN A 154 -22.63 19.25 -21.60
CA ASN A 154 -23.63 19.48 -20.57
C ASN A 154 -22.97 20.17 -19.36
N ILE A 155 -23.51 21.32 -18.98
CA ILE A 155 -23.08 22.08 -17.82
C ILE A 155 -24.05 21.77 -16.68
N LEU A 156 -23.50 21.30 -15.54
CA LEU A 156 -24.25 21.06 -14.33
C LEU A 156 -23.59 21.88 -13.20
N ASN A 157 -24.34 22.77 -12.56
CA ASN A 157 -23.85 23.62 -11.47
C ASN A 157 -22.51 24.33 -11.78
N GLY A 158 -22.34 24.84 -13.02
CA GLY A 158 -21.13 25.54 -13.42
C GLY A 158 -19.93 24.63 -13.74
N THR A 159 -20.13 23.31 -13.83
CA THR A 159 -19.12 22.32 -14.17
C THR A 159 -19.48 21.54 -15.44
N LEU A 160 -18.46 21.14 -16.19
CA LEU A 160 -18.58 20.25 -17.33
C LEU A 160 -18.37 18.79 -16.87
N ILE A 161 -19.40 17.97 -17.11
CA ILE A 161 -19.36 16.54 -16.78
C ILE A 161 -19.06 15.70 -18.03
N ASN A 162 -19.73 16.02 -19.13
CA ASN A 162 -19.46 15.44 -20.45
C ASN A 162 -19.43 16.58 -21.47
N ALA A 163 -18.31 16.73 -22.16
CA ALA A 163 -18.10 17.82 -23.10
C ALA A 163 -16.98 17.52 -24.09
N THR A 164 -16.95 18.25 -25.19
CA THR A 164 -15.83 18.31 -26.11
C THR A 164 -15.27 19.73 -26.13
N LEU A 165 -13.98 19.86 -25.92
CA LEU A 165 -13.24 21.11 -26.03
C LEU A 165 -12.41 21.04 -27.31
N THR A 166 -12.54 22.03 -28.18
CA THR A 166 -11.84 22.04 -29.48
C THR A 166 -10.93 23.26 -29.56
N CYS A 167 -9.70 23.04 -30.02
CA CYS A 167 -8.76 24.10 -30.34
C CYS A 167 -8.89 24.52 -31.80
N PRO A 168 -8.58 25.78 -32.19
CA PRO A 168 -8.55 26.22 -33.60
C PRO A 168 -7.67 25.35 -34.53
N CYS A 169 -6.64 24.69 -34.00
CA CYS A 169 -5.80 23.73 -34.74
C CYS A 169 -6.43 22.34 -34.89
N SER A 170 -7.69 22.14 -34.49
CA SER A 170 -8.44 20.89 -34.47
C SER A 170 -8.01 19.86 -33.43
N TYR A 171 -7.10 20.20 -32.52
CA TYR A 171 -6.82 19.36 -31.37
C TYR A 171 -8.03 19.36 -30.43
N GLN A 172 -8.44 18.19 -29.92
CA GLN A 172 -9.62 18.05 -29.10
C GLN A 172 -9.31 17.42 -27.75
N LEU A 173 -9.96 17.90 -26.71
CA LEU A 173 -10.05 17.25 -25.41
C LEU A 173 -11.47 16.75 -25.22
N THR A 174 -11.62 15.55 -24.70
CA THR A 174 -12.94 14.99 -24.35
C THR A 174 -13.08 14.98 -22.84
N ILE A 175 -14.17 15.51 -22.32
CA ILE A 175 -14.56 15.38 -20.93
C ILE A 175 -15.60 14.28 -20.84
N LYS A 176 -15.33 13.25 -20.04
CA LYS A 176 -16.24 12.13 -19.79
C LYS A 176 -16.27 11.87 -18.28
N GLU A 177 -17.47 11.83 -17.71
CA GLU A 177 -17.67 11.70 -16.25
C GLU A 177 -16.82 12.70 -15.44
N GLY A 178 -16.63 13.93 -15.94
CA GLY A 178 -15.84 14.98 -15.27
C GLY A 178 -14.32 14.83 -15.35
N ILE A 179 -13.81 13.83 -16.03
CA ILE A 179 -12.37 13.64 -16.28
C ILE A 179 -12.04 14.18 -17.67
N VAL A 180 -10.98 14.96 -17.78
CA VAL A 180 -10.45 15.49 -19.04
C VAL A 180 -9.51 14.46 -19.66
N TYR A 181 -9.78 14.05 -20.91
CA TYR A 181 -8.97 13.10 -21.65
C TYR A 181 -8.29 13.75 -22.85
N THR A 182 -7.00 13.46 -23.03
CA THR A 182 -6.30 13.74 -24.26
C THR A 182 -6.64 12.71 -25.34
N PRO A 183 -6.53 13.04 -26.66
CA PRO A 183 -7.01 12.18 -27.76
C PRO A 183 -6.47 10.75 -27.74
N ASN A 184 -5.20 10.59 -27.38
CA ASN A 184 -4.52 9.29 -27.38
C ASN A 184 -5.02 8.33 -26.28
N LEU A 185 -5.69 8.85 -25.25
CA LEU A 185 -6.13 8.07 -24.10
C LEU A 185 -7.64 7.86 -24.06
N ILE A 186 -8.42 8.64 -24.81
CA ILE A 186 -9.88 8.48 -24.87
C ILE A 186 -10.29 7.12 -25.42
N SER A 187 -9.55 6.58 -26.40
CA SER A 187 -9.82 5.25 -26.99
C SER A 187 -9.68 4.13 -25.94
N ARG A 188 -8.78 4.26 -24.99
CA ARG A 188 -8.59 3.32 -23.88
C ARG A 188 -9.71 3.39 -22.85
N SER A 189 -10.38 4.54 -22.71
CA SER A 189 -11.56 4.70 -21.84
C SER A 189 -12.84 4.06 -22.39
N ASN A 190 -12.86 3.75 -23.69
CA ASN A 190 -14.00 3.11 -24.38
C ASN A 190 -14.00 1.57 -24.24
N GLU A 191 -12.92 0.95 -23.79
CA GLU A 191 -13.01 -0.38 -23.21
C GLU A 191 -13.96 -0.26 -22.02
N THR A 192 -15.17 -0.81 -22.19
CA THR A 192 -16.28 -0.69 -21.22
C THR A 192 -15.88 -1.26 -19.87
N VAL A 193 -15.27 -0.41 -19.04
CA VAL A 193 -15.07 -0.73 -17.63
C VAL A 193 -16.41 -0.61 -16.95
N GLN A 194 -17.06 -1.75 -16.70
CA GLN A 194 -18.30 -1.76 -15.95
C GLN A 194 -18.05 -1.28 -14.52
N THR A 195 -19.05 -0.68 -13.91
CA THR A 195 -18.94 -0.19 -12.51
C THR A 195 -18.63 -1.33 -11.52
N SER A 196 -19.01 -2.57 -11.88
CA SER A 196 -18.61 -3.80 -11.18
C SER A 196 -17.10 -4.05 -11.20
N ASP A 197 -16.45 -3.79 -12.33
CA ASP A 197 -15.02 -4.04 -12.52
C ASP A 197 -14.18 -3.02 -11.74
N LEU A 198 -14.66 -1.77 -11.62
CA LEU A 198 -14.02 -0.74 -10.80
C LEU A 198 -14.05 -1.10 -9.32
N LYS A 199 -15.17 -1.63 -8.82
CA LYS A 199 -15.28 -2.03 -7.41
C LYS A 199 -14.35 -3.20 -7.11
N GLN A 200 -14.34 -4.22 -7.95
CA GLN A 200 -13.48 -5.39 -7.81
C GLN A 200 -12.00 -5.05 -7.98
N TYR A 201 -11.67 -4.18 -8.96
CA TYR A 201 -10.31 -3.72 -9.19
C TYR A 201 -9.72 -2.95 -7.99
N SER A 202 -10.54 -2.14 -7.32
CA SER A 202 -10.09 -1.23 -6.27
C SER A 202 -10.03 -1.86 -4.88
N GLU A 203 -11.07 -2.63 -4.51
CA GLU A 203 -11.12 -3.31 -3.22
C GLU A 203 -10.01 -4.34 -3.13
N ASN A 204 -9.73 -5.05 -4.23
CA ASN A 204 -8.65 -6.02 -4.28
C ASN A 204 -7.26 -5.37 -4.32
N TYR A 205 -7.08 -4.23 -5.02
CA TYR A 205 -5.76 -3.63 -5.21
C TYR A 205 -5.12 -3.18 -3.89
N ILE A 206 -5.85 -2.42 -3.06
CA ILE A 206 -5.28 -1.91 -1.78
C ILE A 206 -5.04 -3.06 -0.81
N ASP A 207 -5.98 -4.01 -0.74
CA ASP A 207 -5.83 -5.20 0.10
C ASP A 207 -4.65 -6.06 -0.37
N GLU A 208 -4.55 -6.33 -1.66
CA GLU A 208 -3.42 -7.04 -2.26
C GLU A 208 -2.10 -6.29 -2.01
N TYR A 209 -2.07 -4.97 -2.25
CA TYR A 209 -0.88 -4.15 -2.02
C TYR A 209 -0.39 -4.24 -0.58
N ILE A 210 -1.27 -4.10 0.41
CA ILE A 210 -0.91 -4.16 1.83
C ILE A 210 -0.48 -5.57 2.24
N ASN A 211 -1.17 -6.61 1.75
CA ASN A 211 -0.93 -7.99 2.18
C ASN A 211 0.26 -8.65 1.47
N THR A 212 0.65 -8.19 0.29
CA THR A 212 1.71 -8.83 -0.51
C THR A 212 3.01 -8.01 -0.55
N THR A 213 2.97 -6.74 -0.18
CA THR A 213 4.15 -5.87 -0.15
C THR A 213 4.93 -6.05 1.16
N ASP A 214 6.25 -6.10 1.07
CA ASP A 214 7.11 -6.22 2.25
C ASP A 214 6.91 -5.05 3.22
N VAL A 215 6.88 -5.37 4.52
CA VAL A 215 6.63 -4.38 5.59
C VAL A 215 7.66 -3.24 5.58
N SER A 216 8.92 -3.51 5.22
CA SER A 216 9.96 -2.48 5.12
C SER A 216 9.65 -1.49 4.00
N TYR A 217 9.10 -1.98 2.89
CA TYR A 217 8.66 -1.14 1.76
C TYR A 217 7.45 -0.28 2.13
N LEU A 218 6.42 -0.88 2.75
CA LEU A 218 5.24 -0.15 3.24
C LEU A 218 5.64 0.95 4.24
N LYS A 219 6.59 0.64 5.15
CA LYS A 219 7.14 1.63 6.09
C LYS A 219 7.82 2.78 5.35
N LYS A 220 8.66 2.48 4.34
CA LYS A 220 9.31 3.48 3.49
C LYS A 220 8.29 4.40 2.81
N LEU A 221 7.22 3.84 2.25
CA LEU A 221 6.12 4.60 1.64
C LEU A 221 5.46 5.54 2.66
N LEU A 222 5.11 5.02 3.84
CA LEU A 222 4.48 5.80 4.90
C LEU A 222 5.40 6.91 5.43
N GLU A 223 6.70 6.66 5.55
CA GLU A 223 7.70 7.69 5.91
C GLU A 223 7.71 8.84 4.89
N GLY A 224 7.62 8.51 3.60
CA GLY A 224 7.53 9.50 2.51
C GLY A 224 6.26 10.35 2.63
N LEU A 225 5.10 9.73 2.73
CA LEU A 225 3.82 10.42 2.86
C LEU A 225 3.79 11.35 4.09
N ASN A 226 4.26 10.87 5.24
CA ASN A 226 4.34 11.66 6.46
C ASN A 226 5.36 12.82 6.36
N TRP A 227 6.47 12.61 5.67
CA TRP A 227 7.44 13.68 5.43
C TRP A 227 6.83 14.79 4.59
N SER A 228 6.17 14.46 3.48
CA SER A 228 5.54 15.45 2.61
C SER A 228 4.42 16.22 3.29
N SER A 229 3.55 15.54 4.05
CA SER A 229 2.46 16.23 4.74
C SER A 229 2.95 17.29 5.74
N ARG A 230 4.18 17.13 6.28
CA ARG A 230 4.80 18.12 7.17
C ARG A 230 5.42 19.31 6.45
N HIS A 231 5.71 19.16 5.15
CA HIS A 231 6.34 20.23 4.33
C HIS A 231 5.37 20.93 3.40
N ILE A 232 4.09 20.50 3.39
CA ILE A 232 3.00 21.16 2.69
C ILE A 232 2.25 22.01 3.72
N SER A 233 2.34 23.34 3.60
CA SER A 233 1.64 24.27 4.50
C SER A 233 0.32 24.72 3.85
N PRO A 234 -0.84 24.54 4.51
CA PRO A 234 -2.13 24.98 3.98
C PRO A 234 -2.17 26.48 3.66
N GLU A 235 -1.50 27.31 4.46
CA GLU A 235 -1.47 28.76 4.25
C GLU A 235 -0.79 29.11 2.94
N THR A 236 0.20 28.31 2.53
CA THR A 236 0.94 28.56 1.29
C THR A 236 0.27 27.97 0.06
N LEU A 237 -0.81 27.19 0.23
CA LEU A 237 -1.55 26.56 -0.87
C LEU A 237 -2.79 27.34 -1.27
N LYS A 238 -3.21 28.35 -0.49
CA LYS A 238 -4.41 29.11 -0.77
C LYS A 238 -4.31 29.86 -2.09
N TYR A 239 -5.30 29.65 -2.98
CA TYR A 239 -5.33 30.19 -4.35
C TYR A 239 -4.21 29.67 -5.27
N MET A 240 -3.49 28.63 -4.88
CA MET A 240 -2.47 28.00 -5.69
C MET A 240 -3.04 26.91 -6.59
N VAL A 241 -2.37 26.69 -7.71
CA VAL A 241 -2.59 25.55 -8.61
C VAL A 241 -1.50 24.51 -8.34
N ALA A 242 -1.91 23.36 -7.78
CA ALA A 242 -1.04 22.20 -7.57
C ALA A 242 -1.26 21.17 -8.67
N LEU A 243 -0.18 20.60 -9.20
CA LEU A 243 -0.20 19.55 -10.21
C LEU A 243 0.48 18.30 -9.64
N GLU A 244 -0.22 17.17 -9.57
CA GLU A 244 0.36 15.87 -9.22
C GLU A 244 0.58 15.04 -10.47
N LEU A 245 1.82 14.56 -10.65
CA LEU A 245 2.22 13.65 -11.73
C LEU A 245 2.12 12.20 -11.25
N GLY A 246 1.32 11.39 -11.95
CA GLY A 246 1.15 9.98 -11.65
C GLY A 246 0.29 9.73 -10.40
N SER A 247 -0.88 10.38 -10.32
CA SER A 247 -1.77 10.27 -9.15
C SER A 247 -2.21 8.82 -8.84
N GLY A 248 -2.26 7.95 -9.85
CA GLY A 248 -2.53 6.52 -9.69
C GLY A 248 -3.77 6.22 -8.84
N HIS A 249 -3.60 5.42 -7.79
CA HIS A 249 -4.63 5.15 -6.79
C HIS A 249 -4.73 6.23 -5.69
N GLY A 250 -4.02 7.35 -5.86
CA GLY A 250 -4.13 8.52 -5.00
C GLY A 250 -3.57 8.34 -3.59
N PHE A 251 -2.55 7.53 -3.40
CA PHE A 251 -1.92 7.39 -2.09
C PHE A 251 -1.50 8.74 -1.51
N PHE A 252 -0.98 9.62 -2.34
CA PHE A 252 -0.55 10.94 -1.92
C PHE A 252 -1.73 11.91 -1.72
N ILE A 253 -2.56 12.13 -2.76
CA ILE A 253 -3.67 13.08 -2.67
C ILE A 253 -4.59 12.75 -1.49
N ARG A 254 -4.94 11.47 -1.26
CA ARG A 254 -5.80 11.07 -0.14
C ARG A 254 -5.16 11.33 1.22
N HIS A 255 -3.83 11.35 1.29
CA HIS A 255 -3.10 11.62 2.53
C HIS A 255 -3.00 13.12 2.85
N VAL A 256 -3.01 13.98 1.83
CA VAL A 256 -2.80 15.44 1.98
C VAL A 256 -4.05 16.27 1.66
N LEU A 257 -5.15 15.65 1.24
CA LEU A 257 -6.34 16.34 0.71
C LEU A 257 -6.88 17.40 1.67
N ASP A 258 -6.95 17.08 2.97
CA ASP A 258 -7.46 17.98 4.01
C ASP A 258 -6.57 19.22 4.23
N GLN A 259 -5.35 19.22 3.73
CA GLN A 259 -4.41 20.34 3.82
C GLN A 259 -4.65 21.38 2.71
N PHE A 260 -5.37 21.01 1.65
CA PHE A 260 -5.68 21.92 0.56
C PHE A 260 -6.90 22.79 0.92
N PRO A 261 -6.69 24.11 1.10
CA PRO A 261 -7.75 25.00 1.51
C PRO A 261 -8.73 25.32 0.37
N GLU A 262 -9.87 25.85 0.74
CA GLU A 262 -10.81 26.45 -0.21
C GLU A 262 -10.13 27.52 -1.07
N GLY A 263 -10.44 27.52 -2.37
CA GLY A 263 -9.85 28.42 -3.37
C GLY A 263 -8.55 27.91 -3.99
N SER A 264 -7.98 26.79 -3.51
CA SER A 264 -6.89 26.10 -4.21
C SER A 264 -7.43 25.19 -5.29
N THR A 265 -6.61 24.91 -6.31
CA THR A 265 -6.90 23.95 -7.37
C THR A 265 -5.87 22.83 -7.33
N TYR A 266 -6.33 21.60 -7.33
CA TYR A 266 -5.49 20.40 -7.41
C TYR A 266 -5.77 19.67 -8.72
N ILE A 267 -4.74 19.48 -9.54
CA ILE A 267 -4.82 18.75 -10.82
C ILE A 267 -4.16 17.40 -10.64
N ALA A 268 -4.96 16.34 -10.60
CA ALA A 268 -4.50 14.96 -10.53
C ALA A 268 -4.32 14.41 -11.95
N VAL A 269 -3.08 14.10 -12.34
CA VAL A 269 -2.77 13.57 -13.67
C VAL A 269 -2.36 12.11 -13.59
N ASP A 270 -2.96 11.29 -14.43
CA ASP A 270 -2.53 9.90 -14.66
C ASP A 270 -2.83 9.50 -16.11
N HIS A 271 -2.05 8.60 -16.69
CA HIS A 271 -2.29 8.08 -18.03
C HIS A 271 -3.30 6.91 -18.07
N ASN A 272 -3.69 6.38 -16.90
CA ASN A 272 -4.58 5.23 -16.79
C ASN A 272 -6.03 5.67 -16.48
N PRO A 273 -6.98 5.49 -17.44
CA PRO A 273 -8.37 5.90 -17.27
C PRO A 273 -9.08 5.23 -16.10
N ILE A 274 -8.76 3.96 -15.82
CA ILE A 274 -9.40 3.17 -14.75
C ILE A 274 -9.00 3.72 -13.39
N LYS A 275 -7.69 3.96 -13.20
CA LYS A 275 -7.18 4.56 -11.96
C LYS A 275 -7.75 5.96 -11.73
N SER A 276 -7.78 6.79 -12.77
CA SER A 276 -8.35 8.16 -12.69
C SER A 276 -9.82 8.13 -12.30
N LEU A 277 -10.64 7.25 -12.91
CA LEU A 277 -12.06 7.13 -12.59
C LEU A 277 -12.29 6.60 -11.18
N TRP A 278 -11.51 5.61 -10.76
CA TRP A 278 -11.60 5.09 -9.41
C TRP A 278 -11.22 6.15 -8.37
N LEU A 279 -10.09 6.82 -8.55
CA LEU A 279 -9.63 7.87 -7.65
C LEU A 279 -10.67 8.98 -7.51
N LYS A 280 -11.23 9.43 -8.64
CA LYS A 280 -12.29 10.44 -8.65
C LYS A 280 -13.47 10.04 -7.78
N LYS A 281 -13.98 8.80 -7.91
CA LYS A 281 -15.09 8.28 -7.10
C LYS A 281 -14.78 8.26 -5.60
N ILE A 282 -13.53 7.99 -5.22
CA ILE A 282 -13.12 8.06 -3.81
C ILE A 282 -13.08 9.52 -3.32
N ILE A 283 -12.52 10.42 -4.11
CA ILE A 283 -12.40 11.83 -3.74
C ILE A 283 -13.78 12.50 -3.65
N GLU A 284 -14.75 12.17 -4.53
CA GLU A 284 -16.12 12.66 -4.46
C GLU A 284 -16.78 12.41 -3.09
N ARG A 285 -16.49 11.25 -2.47
CA ARG A 285 -17.02 10.89 -1.16
C ARG A 285 -16.35 11.63 0.00
N SER A 286 -15.18 12.19 -0.21
CA SER A 286 -14.44 12.91 0.85
C SER A 286 -14.80 14.39 0.97
N HIS A 287 -15.67 14.91 0.09
CA HIS A 287 -16.10 16.32 0.07
C HIS A 287 -14.93 17.32 0.16
N PRO A 288 -14.01 17.32 -0.82
CA PRO A 288 -12.82 18.16 -0.77
C PRO A 288 -13.19 19.65 -0.74
N LYS A 289 -12.43 20.42 0.04
CA LYS A 289 -12.57 21.90 0.08
C LYS A 289 -11.93 22.55 -1.15
N ALA A 290 -10.86 21.93 -1.67
CA ALA A 290 -10.17 22.37 -2.86
C ALA A 290 -10.95 22.00 -4.12
N ASN A 291 -10.71 22.74 -5.19
CA ASN A 291 -11.17 22.40 -6.51
C ASN A 291 -10.27 21.29 -7.10
N ILE A 292 -10.84 20.08 -7.28
CA ILE A 292 -10.07 18.94 -7.77
C ILE A 292 -10.39 18.71 -9.25
N LEU A 293 -9.35 18.67 -10.09
CA LEU A 293 -9.44 18.38 -11.51
C LEU A 293 -8.76 17.04 -11.80
N PHE A 294 -9.40 16.20 -12.59
CA PHE A 294 -8.83 14.93 -13.07
C PHE A 294 -8.48 15.03 -14.53
N LEU A 295 -7.23 14.77 -14.85
CA LEU A 295 -6.68 14.84 -16.19
C LEU A 295 -6.05 13.49 -16.57
N CYS A 296 -6.65 12.82 -17.56
CA CYS A 296 -6.08 11.60 -18.13
C CYS A 296 -5.23 11.98 -19.35
N ALA A 297 -3.90 12.09 -19.15
CA ALA A 297 -2.98 12.64 -20.15
C ALA A 297 -1.59 12.01 -20.03
N ASP A 298 -0.85 12.06 -21.14
CA ASP A 298 0.60 11.86 -21.13
C ASP A 298 1.29 13.08 -20.51
N PHE A 299 2.27 12.86 -19.65
CA PHE A 299 3.00 13.91 -18.94
C PHE A 299 3.75 14.86 -19.89
N THR A 300 4.21 14.35 -21.04
CA THR A 300 4.95 15.13 -22.03
C THR A 300 4.07 16.07 -22.87
N GLN A 301 2.74 15.90 -22.80
CA GLN A 301 1.78 16.66 -23.61
C GLN A 301 0.58 17.16 -22.78
N LEU A 302 0.86 17.75 -21.63
CA LEU A 302 -0.19 18.28 -20.77
C LEU A 302 -0.86 19.51 -21.43
N PRO A 303 -2.20 19.51 -21.53
CA PRO A 303 -2.94 20.62 -22.13
C PRO A 303 -3.13 21.78 -21.15
N LEU A 304 -2.05 22.24 -20.53
CA LEU A 304 -2.03 23.33 -19.55
C LEU A 304 -1.28 24.54 -20.12
N LYS A 305 -1.74 25.73 -19.75
CA LYS A 305 -1.08 26.97 -20.15
C LYS A 305 0.32 27.08 -19.51
N PRO A 306 1.27 27.72 -20.22
CA PRO A 306 2.53 28.10 -19.61
C PRO A 306 2.34 28.96 -18.35
N ASN A 307 3.25 28.84 -17.39
CA ASN A 307 3.26 29.58 -16.12
C ASN A 307 1.94 29.49 -15.32
N THR A 308 1.32 28.31 -15.29
CA THR A 308 0.05 28.09 -14.58
C THR A 308 0.24 27.43 -13.21
N VAL A 309 1.18 26.51 -13.08
CA VAL A 309 1.34 25.67 -11.91
C VAL A 309 2.23 26.36 -10.86
N ASP A 310 1.70 26.47 -9.64
CA ASP A 310 2.41 27.03 -8.49
C ASP A 310 3.18 25.99 -7.70
N VAL A 311 2.62 24.75 -7.64
CA VAL A 311 3.18 23.63 -6.87
C VAL A 311 3.18 22.37 -7.73
N LEU A 312 4.36 21.82 -7.97
CA LEU A 312 4.51 20.53 -8.62
C LEU A 312 4.69 19.44 -7.56
N LEU A 313 3.87 18.42 -7.64
CA LEU A 313 3.87 17.22 -6.80
C LEU A 313 4.31 16.04 -7.67
N ASP A 314 5.61 15.80 -7.72
CA ASP A 314 6.21 14.72 -8.51
C ASP A 314 6.37 13.46 -7.63
N ILE A 315 5.28 12.82 -7.36
CA ILE A 315 5.25 11.67 -6.46
C ILE A 315 5.53 10.38 -7.24
N SER A 316 6.81 10.15 -7.48
CA SER A 316 7.36 9.07 -8.33
C SER A 316 6.99 9.18 -9.82
N GLY A 317 6.40 10.28 -10.29
CA GLY A 317 6.08 10.50 -11.70
C GLY A 317 7.34 10.46 -12.58
N SER A 318 8.35 11.26 -12.23
CA SER A 318 9.66 11.24 -12.90
C SER A 318 10.36 9.88 -12.80
N SER A 319 10.29 9.19 -11.67
CA SER A 319 10.90 7.87 -11.54
C SER A 319 10.21 6.84 -12.42
N ASN A 320 8.87 6.86 -12.50
CA ASN A 320 8.12 5.99 -13.38
C ASN A 320 8.43 6.28 -14.86
N TYR A 321 8.57 7.54 -15.23
CA TYR A 321 8.99 7.95 -16.56
C TYR A 321 10.41 7.44 -16.92
N SER A 322 11.34 7.50 -15.95
CA SER A 322 12.72 7.04 -16.13
C SER A 322 12.90 5.54 -16.34
N PHE A 323 11.86 4.69 -16.09
CA PHE A 323 11.90 3.28 -16.45
C PHE A 323 11.88 3.04 -17.97
N GLU A 324 11.39 4.01 -18.74
CA GLU A 324 11.23 3.88 -20.19
C GLU A 324 12.01 4.96 -20.96
N HIS A 325 12.42 6.06 -20.31
CA HIS A 325 13.01 7.24 -20.94
C HIS A 325 14.32 7.65 -20.26
N SER A 326 15.28 8.12 -21.04
CA SER A 326 16.60 8.56 -20.55
C SER A 326 16.69 10.05 -20.27
N ASP A 327 15.75 10.85 -20.78
CA ASP A 327 15.62 12.28 -20.51
C ASP A 327 14.88 12.52 -19.18
N PHE A 328 14.97 13.72 -18.65
CA PHE A 328 14.39 14.06 -17.36
C PHE A 328 12.98 14.64 -17.52
N LEU A 329 11.95 14.00 -16.96
CA LEU A 329 10.55 14.40 -17.15
C LEU A 329 10.30 15.88 -16.85
N LEU A 330 10.97 16.45 -15.85
CA LEU A 330 10.74 17.83 -15.48
C LEU A 330 11.14 18.84 -16.57
N ASP A 331 11.99 18.48 -17.54
CA ASP A 331 12.29 19.32 -18.69
C ASP A 331 11.05 19.57 -19.57
N HIS A 332 10.15 18.57 -19.65
CA HIS A 332 8.87 18.69 -20.36
C HIS A 332 7.81 19.45 -19.55
N ILE A 333 7.89 19.38 -18.22
CA ILE A 333 6.93 20.01 -17.30
C ILE A 333 7.28 21.49 -17.04
N ASP A 334 8.55 21.84 -17.12
CA ASP A 334 9.06 23.16 -16.77
C ASP A 334 8.30 24.34 -17.41
N PRO A 335 7.91 24.29 -18.69
CA PRO A 335 7.20 25.41 -19.33
C PRO A 335 5.87 25.78 -18.69
N ILE A 336 5.17 24.85 -18.05
CA ILE A 336 3.88 25.11 -17.39
C ILE A 336 4.02 25.59 -15.95
N LEU A 337 5.23 25.51 -15.38
CA LEU A 337 5.52 25.95 -14.02
C LEU A 337 5.72 27.46 -13.94
N LYS A 338 5.24 28.07 -12.87
CA LYS A 338 5.53 29.47 -12.56
C LYS A 338 6.99 29.65 -12.13
N ARG A 339 7.48 30.88 -12.25
CA ARG A 339 8.86 31.22 -11.92
C ARG A 339 9.29 30.86 -10.50
N ASN A 340 8.38 30.94 -9.55
CA ASN A 340 8.64 30.61 -8.15
C ASN A 340 7.90 29.33 -7.74
N ALA A 341 7.68 28.42 -8.69
CA ALA A 341 6.98 27.17 -8.42
C ALA A 341 7.72 26.35 -7.36
N ARG A 342 6.96 25.75 -6.47
CA ARG A 342 7.46 24.79 -5.49
C ARG A 342 7.46 23.40 -6.08
N LEU A 343 8.42 22.59 -5.67
CA LEU A 343 8.52 21.18 -6.04
C LEU A 343 8.55 20.33 -4.77
N HIS A 344 7.59 19.42 -4.65
CA HIS A 344 7.65 18.28 -3.73
C HIS A 344 7.79 17.02 -4.56
N ALA A 345 8.86 16.26 -4.36
CA ALA A 345 9.15 15.14 -5.22
C ALA A 345 9.62 13.90 -4.44
N TYR A 346 9.27 12.73 -4.99
CA TYR A 346 9.75 11.42 -4.57
C TYR A 346 10.50 10.80 -5.75
N TYR A 347 11.77 10.53 -5.56
CA TYR A 347 12.59 9.86 -6.56
C TYR A 347 13.00 8.48 -6.04
N ILE A 348 12.77 7.45 -6.83
CA ILE A 348 13.30 6.11 -6.59
C ILE A 348 14.80 6.14 -6.85
N LEU A 349 15.58 5.67 -5.90
CA LEU A 349 17.03 5.55 -6.02
C LEU A 349 17.46 4.10 -5.91
N PHE A 350 18.38 3.69 -6.75
CA PHE A 350 19.10 2.45 -6.61
C PHE A 350 20.48 2.70 -5.98
N GLU A 351 20.76 2.05 -4.85
CA GLU A 351 22.07 2.10 -4.24
C GLU A 351 23.10 1.30 -5.05
N ASN A 352 22.64 0.19 -5.59
CA ASN A 352 23.39 -0.68 -6.49
C ASN A 352 22.45 -1.29 -7.53
N PHE A 353 23.02 -1.69 -8.67
CA PHE A 353 22.33 -2.44 -9.72
C PHE A 353 22.94 -3.83 -9.82
N ALA A 354 22.14 -4.86 -9.69
CA ALA A 354 22.55 -6.24 -9.91
C ALA A 354 22.88 -6.49 -11.41
N SER A 355 23.61 -7.56 -11.69
CA SER A 355 23.83 -7.99 -13.08
C SER A 355 22.54 -8.40 -13.80
N THR A 356 21.54 -8.84 -13.02
CA THR A 356 20.19 -9.22 -13.46
C THR A 356 19.17 -8.10 -13.35
N SER A 357 19.63 -6.85 -13.10
CA SER A 357 18.75 -5.69 -12.97
C SER A 357 17.76 -5.57 -14.13
N LYS A 358 16.52 -5.26 -13.83
CA LYS A 358 15.48 -4.95 -14.83
C LYS A 358 15.72 -3.60 -15.52
N ILE A 359 16.56 -2.74 -14.92
CA ILE A 359 16.84 -1.40 -15.45
C ILE A 359 18.00 -1.48 -16.46
N PRO A 360 17.75 -1.17 -17.74
CA PRO A 360 18.82 -1.07 -18.77
C PRO A 360 19.91 -0.09 -18.35
N LEU A 361 21.15 -0.36 -18.76
CA LEU A 361 22.29 0.51 -18.44
C LEU A 361 22.07 1.98 -18.86
N SER A 362 21.43 2.21 -20.00
CA SER A 362 21.13 3.54 -20.54
C SER A 362 20.14 4.34 -19.71
N LEU A 363 19.34 3.70 -18.86
CA LEU A 363 18.31 4.37 -18.03
C LEU A 363 18.73 4.54 -16.57
N ARG A 364 19.85 3.94 -16.13
CA ARG A 364 20.26 3.91 -14.71
C ARG A 364 20.57 5.27 -14.11
N ASP A 365 20.93 6.24 -14.93
CA ASP A 365 21.23 7.59 -14.47
C ASP A 365 20.02 8.30 -13.89
N GLY A 366 18.81 8.02 -14.38
CA GLY A 366 17.54 8.51 -13.82
C GLY A 366 17.25 8.08 -12.37
N PHE A 367 17.98 7.08 -11.88
CA PHE A 367 17.83 6.54 -10.51
C PHE A 367 19.03 6.82 -9.60
N ARG A 368 19.91 7.75 -10.01
CA ARG A 368 21.10 8.15 -9.24
C ARG A 368 20.91 9.52 -8.60
N LEU A 369 21.09 9.59 -7.28
CA LEU A 369 20.91 10.84 -6.51
C LEU A 369 21.68 12.03 -7.09
N GLN A 370 22.93 11.80 -7.50
CA GLN A 370 23.77 12.88 -8.04
C GLN A 370 23.22 13.45 -9.35
N GLN A 371 22.70 12.57 -10.23
CA GLN A 371 22.10 12.98 -11.50
C GLN A 371 20.81 13.76 -11.28
N ILE A 372 19.92 13.25 -10.42
CA ILE A 372 18.68 13.94 -10.05
C ILE A 372 18.99 15.33 -9.48
N LYS A 373 19.93 15.45 -8.53
CA LYS A 373 20.35 16.75 -7.97
C LYS A 373 20.95 17.68 -9.03
N ALA A 374 21.70 17.14 -9.97
CA ALA A 374 22.27 17.93 -11.07
C ALA A 374 21.17 18.48 -12.00
N HIS A 375 20.17 17.67 -12.37
CA HIS A 375 19.02 18.10 -13.18
C HIS A 375 18.20 19.17 -12.46
N LEU A 376 17.85 18.94 -11.18
CA LEU A 376 17.11 19.93 -10.38
C LEU A 376 17.84 21.27 -10.32
N LYS A 377 19.16 21.24 -10.15
CA LYS A 377 20.00 22.45 -10.17
C LYS A 377 20.04 23.13 -11.55
N ALA A 378 20.05 22.33 -12.63
CA ALA A 378 20.01 22.85 -14.00
C ALA A 378 18.68 23.58 -14.32
N LEU A 379 17.58 23.12 -13.70
CA LEU A 379 16.25 23.74 -13.77
C LEU A 379 16.05 24.88 -12.75
N ASP A 380 17.14 25.37 -12.15
CA ASP A 380 17.16 26.47 -11.16
C ASP A 380 16.34 26.20 -9.88
N TYR A 381 16.25 24.94 -9.45
CA TYR A 381 15.66 24.63 -8.15
C TYR A 381 16.67 24.77 -7.01
N GLU A 382 16.25 25.48 -5.97
CA GLU A 382 16.94 25.51 -4.67
C GLU A 382 16.27 24.54 -3.70
N CYS A 383 17.08 23.69 -3.06
CA CYS A 383 16.62 22.76 -2.05
C CYS A 383 16.33 23.48 -0.75
N LEU A 384 15.09 23.38 -0.26
CA LEU A 384 14.68 23.84 1.07
C LEU A 384 14.89 22.76 2.11
N ASN A 385 14.46 21.55 1.79
CA ASN A 385 14.58 20.36 2.64
C ASN A 385 14.71 19.12 1.76
N ASP A 386 15.54 18.19 2.16
CA ASP A 386 15.59 16.87 1.54
C ASP A 386 15.78 15.78 2.59
N PHE A 387 15.40 14.56 2.23
CA PHE A 387 15.54 13.37 3.07
C PHE A 387 15.68 12.14 2.17
N THR A 388 16.50 11.18 2.58
CA THR A 388 16.60 9.88 1.90
C THR A 388 16.26 8.78 2.90
N THR A 389 15.32 7.93 2.53
CA THR A 389 14.89 6.80 3.37
C THR A 389 16.00 5.77 3.55
N ALA A 390 15.86 4.90 4.54
CA ALA A 390 16.68 3.69 4.63
C ALA A 390 16.47 2.79 3.39
N PRO A 391 17.48 2.02 2.98
CA PRO A 391 17.34 1.08 1.87
C PRO A 391 16.39 -0.06 2.21
N VAL A 392 15.67 -0.54 1.19
CA VAL A 392 14.85 -1.73 1.23
C VAL A 392 15.31 -2.72 0.16
N GLU A 393 15.26 -4.00 0.47
CA GLU A 393 15.73 -5.10 -0.40
C GLU A 393 14.57 -5.89 -1.01
N LYS A 394 13.35 -5.65 -0.54
CA LYS A 394 12.15 -6.34 -0.98
C LYS A 394 11.01 -5.38 -1.19
N GLY A 395 10.29 -5.55 -2.29
CA GLY A 395 9.04 -4.85 -2.58
C GLY A 395 7.84 -5.79 -2.40
N GLY A 396 7.10 -5.96 -3.45
CA GLY A 396 5.97 -6.87 -3.58
C GLY A 396 5.67 -7.11 -5.06
N PRO A 397 4.69 -7.94 -5.40
CA PRO A 397 4.33 -8.21 -6.79
C PRO A 397 3.93 -6.96 -7.58
N LEU A 398 3.46 -5.92 -6.90
CA LEU A 398 3.08 -4.64 -7.50
C LEU A 398 4.24 -3.61 -7.50
N GLU A 399 5.38 -3.96 -6.90
CA GLU A 399 6.61 -3.16 -6.81
C GLU A 399 7.80 -3.99 -7.32
N ASP A 400 7.60 -4.62 -8.47
CA ASP A 400 8.53 -5.60 -9.03
C ASP A 400 9.63 -5.00 -9.91
N TYR A 401 9.90 -3.70 -9.79
CA TYR A 401 10.86 -2.98 -10.61
C TYR A 401 12.34 -3.23 -10.23
N PHE A 402 12.61 -3.88 -9.12
CA PHE A 402 13.96 -4.27 -8.69
C PHE A 402 14.05 -5.77 -8.35
N VAL A 403 15.25 -6.31 -8.32
CA VAL A 403 15.53 -7.74 -8.17
C VAL A 403 16.34 -8.02 -6.90
N ASP A 404 16.43 -9.31 -6.52
CA ASP A 404 17.24 -9.73 -5.37
C ASP A 404 18.70 -9.25 -5.52
N GLY A 405 19.25 -8.70 -4.44
CA GLY A 405 20.58 -8.11 -4.40
C GLY A 405 20.62 -6.61 -4.75
N GLU A 406 19.52 -6.02 -5.15
CA GLU A 406 19.38 -4.57 -5.30
C GLU A 406 18.82 -3.95 -4.02
N GLN A 407 19.24 -2.72 -3.74
CA GLN A 407 18.76 -1.92 -2.62
C GLN A 407 18.16 -0.63 -3.15
N VAL A 408 16.92 -0.39 -2.78
CA VAL A 408 16.13 0.76 -3.25
C VAL A 408 15.84 1.71 -2.09
N LYS A 409 16.03 2.99 -2.34
CA LYS A 409 15.71 4.11 -1.43
C LYS A 409 14.69 5.03 -2.08
N THR A 410 14.08 5.90 -1.30
CA THR A 410 13.33 7.05 -1.82
C THR A 410 14.04 8.34 -1.40
N TYR A 411 14.34 9.18 -2.36
CA TYR A 411 14.81 10.54 -2.15
C TYR A 411 13.61 11.48 -2.17
N LEU A 412 13.38 12.14 -1.07
CA LEU A 412 12.32 13.10 -0.85
C LEU A 412 12.91 14.49 -0.96
N TYR A 413 12.31 15.32 -1.78
CA TYR A 413 12.80 16.65 -2.09
C TYR A 413 11.68 17.68 -1.93
N ASN A 414 12.01 18.79 -1.28
CA ASN A 414 11.19 19.99 -1.23
C ASN A 414 12.07 21.19 -1.62
N GLY A 415 11.69 21.87 -2.67
CA GLY A 415 12.46 22.99 -3.20
C GLY A 415 11.59 24.05 -3.84
N VAL A 416 12.23 25.13 -4.24
CA VAL A 416 11.60 26.26 -4.94
C VAL A 416 12.42 26.63 -6.15
N LYS A 417 11.74 26.94 -7.26
CA LYS A 417 12.38 27.44 -8.47
C LYS A 417 12.80 28.89 -8.26
N VAL A 418 14.09 29.20 -8.43
CA VAL A 418 14.61 30.55 -8.25
C VAL A 418 14.77 31.24 -9.60
N THR A 419 14.30 32.48 -9.68
CA THR A 419 14.53 33.33 -10.84
C THR A 419 15.92 33.91 -10.76
N LYS A 420 16.79 33.49 -11.67
CA LYS A 420 18.04 34.30 -11.86
C LYS A 420 17.65 35.66 -12.38
N PRO A 421 18.17 36.77 -11.80
CA PRO A 421 17.99 38.06 -12.40
C PRO A 421 18.56 38.01 -13.84
N LEU A 422 17.77 38.51 -14.79
CA LEU A 422 18.24 38.73 -16.17
C LEU A 422 19.48 39.60 -16.07
N GLY A 423 20.66 38.99 -16.29
CA GLY A 423 21.94 39.68 -16.33
C GLY A 423 22.02 40.69 -17.49
#